data_706b76b2b0f0da62ba1c12ee9dfa4a6b
#
_entry.id   706b76b2b0f0da62ba1c12ee9dfa4a6b
#
_cell.length_a   1.000
_cell.length_b   1.000
_cell.length_c   1.000
_cell.angle_alpha   90.00
_cell.angle_beta   90.00
_cell.angle_gamma   90.00
#
_symmetry.space_group_name_H-M   'P 1'
#
loop_
_entity.id
_entity.type
_entity.pdbx_description
1 polymer ?
#
loop_
_entity_poly.entity_id
_entity_poly.type
_entity_poly.pdbx_seq_one_letter_code
_entity_poly.pdbx_strand_id
1 'polypeptide(L)'
;FFFNHTTAYEIASCLVGSEMCIRDRTGGGVFISNWIKPFGTIFINSLKLIAIPLILASLIKGVSDLKDISKLSSMGGITITTYLMTTVIAVSVGLLLVNIIKPGDSISEKTRTELIQAYDSDAEKKRTAAEENKNSGPLQPLVDLVPSNFVAAASDNKNMLQVIFFSILFGISMILIPSKKAKPIKDFFDSFNEVILKIIDLIMMFAPYGVFGLLAALIVEAPNADLLKSLLMYSLTLLLGLALMIVIYLLIVKLITGRNPISFLKAILPAQLVAFSTSSSAATLPVTMDRVKNHLNVEKEVSSFVLPIGATINMDGTAVYQAVAAVFIAQTFGLDLSFTAQLGIISTATLASIGAAAVPSAGIIVLVIVLAQAGIPEAGLALIFAVDRPLDMCRTVVNITGDATVSTIVSKFQKNQN
;
A
#
# COMPACT_ATOMS: atom_id res chain seq x y z
N PHE A 1 24.83 -8.28 -7.15
CA PHE A 1 25.23 -6.87 -6.99
C PHE A 1 24.36 -6.27 -5.89
N PHE A 2 24.78 -6.49 -4.64
CA PHE A 2 24.27 -5.77 -3.47
C PHE A 2 24.85 -4.36 -3.50
N PHE A 3 24.22 -3.42 -4.18
CA PHE A 3 24.44 -2.01 -3.88
C PHE A 3 23.67 -1.70 -2.61
N ASN A 4 24.44 -1.37 -1.57
CA ASN A 4 24.02 -1.11 -0.22
C ASN A 4 22.91 -0.05 -0.17
N HIS A 5 21.65 -0.45 0.07
CA HIS A 5 20.56 0.47 0.40
C HIS A 5 20.86 1.32 1.66
N THR A 6 21.77 0.87 2.53
CA THR A 6 22.31 1.64 3.66
C THR A 6 23.02 2.92 3.23
N THR A 7 23.75 2.92 2.12
CA THR A 7 24.53 4.10 1.65
C THR A 7 23.63 5.26 1.27
N ALA A 8 22.42 5.03 0.77
CA ALA A 8 21.47 6.08 0.40
C ALA A 8 20.88 6.80 1.62
N TYR A 9 20.62 6.05 2.70
CA TYR A 9 20.15 6.62 3.97
C TYR A 9 21.27 7.27 4.76
N GLU A 10 22.50 6.75 4.71
CA GLU A 10 23.68 7.37 5.29
C GLU A 10 24.02 8.67 4.57
N ILE A 11 23.91 8.72 3.25
CA ILE A 11 24.05 9.94 2.45
C ILE A 11 22.94 10.93 2.81
N ALA A 12 21.69 10.51 2.98
CA ALA A 12 20.59 11.38 3.39
C ALA A 12 20.81 11.95 4.80
N SER A 13 21.30 11.16 5.77
CA SER A 13 21.56 11.62 7.13
C SER A 13 22.79 12.54 7.26
N CYS A 14 23.85 12.29 6.49
CA CYS A 14 25.01 13.20 6.42
C CYS A 14 24.66 14.53 5.73
N LEU A 15 23.74 14.51 4.77
CA LEU A 15 23.32 15.69 4.01
C LEU A 15 22.36 16.59 4.79
N VAL A 16 21.53 16.05 5.71
CA VAL A 16 20.73 16.87 6.62
C VAL A 16 21.60 17.82 7.46
N GLY A 17 22.79 17.39 7.85
CA GLY A 17 23.78 18.26 8.53
C GLY A 17 24.43 19.29 7.62
N SER A 18 24.73 18.94 6.36
CA SER A 18 25.38 19.85 5.39
C SER A 18 24.40 20.81 4.71
N GLU A 19 23.13 20.43 4.60
CA GLU A 19 22.08 21.24 3.98
C GLU A 19 21.66 22.44 4.83
N MET A 20 21.75 22.36 6.16
CA MET A 20 21.62 23.53 7.04
C MET A 20 22.71 24.59 6.74
N CYS A 21 23.91 24.16 6.34
CA CYS A 21 24.99 25.07 5.94
C CYS A 21 24.81 25.65 4.53
N ILE A 22 24.14 24.96 3.63
CA ILE A 22 23.85 25.41 2.25
C ILE A 22 22.73 26.44 2.22
N ARG A 23 21.75 26.31 3.11
CA ARG A 23 20.59 27.23 3.23
C ARG A 23 21.01 28.65 3.57
N ASP A 24 22.01 28.84 4.41
CA ASP A 24 22.47 30.17 4.86
C ASP A 24 23.31 30.93 3.82
N ARG A 25 23.63 30.28 2.68
CA ARG A 25 24.27 30.95 1.55
C ARG A 25 23.20 31.49 0.59
N THR A 26 23.29 32.78 0.29
CA THR A 26 22.48 33.43 -0.76
C THR A 26 22.57 32.64 -2.07
N GLY A 27 21.46 32.00 -2.49
CA GLY A 27 21.38 31.20 -3.71
C GLY A 27 21.27 29.69 -3.51
N GLY A 28 21.51 29.14 -2.31
CA GLY A 28 21.42 27.68 -2.04
C GLY A 28 20.04 27.11 -2.26
N GLY A 29 18.98 27.81 -1.84
CA GLY A 29 17.59 27.41 -2.06
C GLY A 29 17.21 27.34 -3.54
N VAL A 30 17.65 28.34 -4.33
CA VAL A 30 17.41 28.38 -5.78
C VAL A 30 18.14 27.23 -6.49
N PHE A 31 19.36 26.89 -6.05
CA PHE A 31 20.10 25.76 -6.58
C PHE A 31 19.36 24.44 -6.32
N ILE A 32 18.92 24.21 -5.08
CA ILE A 32 18.17 22.99 -4.72
C ILE A 32 16.88 22.89 -5.51
N SER A 33 16.10 23.98 -5.61
CA SER A 33 14.85 23.99 -6.34
C SER A 33 15.03 23.71 -7.84
N ASN A 34 16.07 24.26 -8.47
CA ASN A 34 16.26 24.15 -9.91
C ASN A 34 17.03 22.89 -10.35
N TRP A 35 17.94 22.36 -9.51
CA TRP A 35 18.85 21.29 -9.92
C TRP A 35 18.65 19.98 -9.16
N ILE A 36 18.13 20.02 -7.94
CA ILE A 36 18.00 18.84 -7.08
C ILE A 36 16.53 18.36 -7.02
N LYS A 37 15.58 19.26 -6.79
CA LYS A 37 14.13 18.97 -6.77
C LYS A 37 13.64 18.24 -8.04
N PRO A 38 14.11 18.53 -9.26
CA PRO A 38 13.69 17.81 -10.46
C PRO A 38 13.89 16.29 -10.40
N PHE A 39 14.94 15.79 -9.73
CA PHE A 39 15.13 14.35 -9.54
C PHE A 39 14.00 13.71 -8.72
N GLY A 40 13.54 14.42 -7.69
CA GLY A 40 12.38 14.00 -6.91
C GLY A 40 11.10 14.00 -7.73
N THR A 41 10.87 15.02 -8.54
CA THR A 41 9.72 15.12 -9.44
C THR A 41 9.71 14.00 -10.48
N ILE A 42 10.87 13.68 -11.08
CA ILE A 42 11.03 12.56 -12.02
C ILE A 42 10.68 11.25 -11.33
N PHE A 43 11.13 11.05 -10.09
CA PHE A 43 10.84 9.84 -9.32
C PHE A 43 9.34 9.68 -9.05
N ILE A 44 8.65 10.73 -8.57
CA ILE A 44 7.19 10.71 -8.37
C ILE A 44 6.46 10.43 -9.70
N ASN A 45 6.85 11.08 -10.79
CA ASN A 45 6.24 10.87 -12.08
C ASN A 45 6.46 9.43 -12.60
N SER A 46 7.62 8.83 -12.30
CA SER A 46 7.88 7.42 -12.64
C SER A 46 6.98 6.46 -11.85
N LEU A 47 6.68 6.75 -10.58
CA LEU A 47 5.72 5.98 -9.79
C LEU A 47 4.30 6.11 -10.35
N LYS A 48 3.89 7.32 -10.75
CA LYS A 48 2.59 7.56 -11.39
C LYS A 48 2.45 6.84 -12.73
N LEU A 49 3.52 6.85 -13.54
CA LEU A 49 3.56 6.19 -14.85
C LEU A 49 3.25 4.69 -14.74
N ILE A 50 3.80 4.03 -13.73
CA ILE A 50 3.68 2.58 -13.59
C ILE A 50 2.38 2.13 -12.90
N ALA A 51 1.64 3.03 -12.25
CA ALA A 51 0.50 2.67 -11.42
C ALA A 51 -0.60 1.93 -12.20
N ILE A 52 -1.04 2.45 -13.33
CA ILE A 52 -2.09 1.82 -14.17
C ILE A 52 -1.63 0.51 -14.79
N PRO A 53 -0.46 0.40 -15.43
CA PRO A 53 0.08 -0.88 -15.89
C PRO A 53 0.20 -1.94 -14.79
N LEU A 54 0.62 -1.54 -13.58
CA LEU A 54 0.73 -2.43 -12.44
C LEU A 54 -0.64 -2.98 -12.01
N ILE A 55 -1.65 -2.12 -11.89
CA ILE A 55 -3.02 -2.53 -11.54
C ILE A 55 -3.52 -3.56 -12.54
N LEU A 56 -3.42 -3.26 -13.84
CA LEU A 56 -3.87 -4.16 -14.89
C LEU A 56 -3.14 -5.51 -14.81
N ALA A 57 -1.81 -5.49 -14.75
CA ALA A 57 -1.01 -6.71 -14.74
C ALA A 57 -1.28 -7.55 -13.50
N SER A 58 -1.16 -6.96 -12.30
CA SER A 58 -1.22 -7.69 -11.03
C SER A 58 -2.64 -8.14 -10.67
N LEU A 59 -3.67 -7.30 -10.90
CA LEU A 59 -5.06 -7.68 -10.60
C LEU A 59 -5.59 -8.74 -11.55
N ILE A 60 -5.39 -8.59 -12.86
CA ILE A 60 -5.85 -9.59 -13.83
C ILE A 60 -5.15 -10.92 -13.56
N LYS A 61 -3.83 -10.92 -13.32
CA LYS A 61 -3.09 -12.11 -12.93
C LYS A 61 -3.65 -12.69 -11.63
N GLY A 62 -3.71 -11.90 -10.55
CA GLY A 62 -4.16 -12.34 -9.23
C GLY A 62 -5.57 -12.95 -9.27
N VAL A 63 -6.52 -12.28 -9.93
CA VAL A 63 -7.90 -12.80 -10.08
C VAL A 63 -7.91 -14.05 -10.97
N SER A 64 -7.17 -14.09 -12.08
CA SER A 64 -7.17 -15.24 -13.00
C SER A 64 -6.49 -16.49 -12.40
N ASP A 65 -5.60 -16.32 -11.42
CA ASP A 65 -4.98 -17.43 -10.69
C ASP A 65 -5.98 -18.18 -9.78
N LEU A 66 -7.13 -17.57 -9.47
CA LEU A 66 -8.22 -18.19 -8.72
C LEU A 66 -8.97 -19.28 -9.50
N LYS A 67 -8.51 -19.65 -10.68
CA LYS A 67 -9.18 -20.61 -11.58
C LYS A 67 -9.47 -21.97 -10.97
N ASP A 68 -8.67 -22.43 -10.01
CA ASP A 68 -8.88 -23.69 -9.32
C ASP A 68 -9.99 -23.62 -8.27
N ILE A 69 -10.58 -22.44 -8.05
CA ILE A 69 -11.75 -22.23 -7.17
C ILE A 69 -12.97 -23.04 -7.66
N SER A 70 -13.11 -23.28 -8.96
CA SER A 70 -14.25 -24.07 -9.49
C SER A 70 -14.28 -25.52 -9.01
N LYS A 71 -13.12 -26.08 -8.65
CA LYS A 71 -13.00 -27.42 -8.03
C LYS A 71 -13.08 -27.38 -6.49
N LEU A 72 -12.91 -26.20 -5.88
CA LEU A 72 -12.84 -25.93 -4.44
C LEU A 72 -13.76 -24.78 -4.04
N SER A 73 -14.97 -24.73 -4.59
CA SER A 73 -15.87 -23.55 -4.51
C SER A 73 -16.09 -23.01 -3.10
N SER A 74 -16.18 -23.86 -2.06
CA SER A 74 -16.37 -23.43 -0.68
C SER A 74 -15.07 -22.86 -0.08
N MET A 75 -13.93 -23.50 -0.31
CA MET A 75 -12.62 -23.05 0.21
C MET A 75 -12.19 -21.70 -0.40
N GLY A 76 -12.38 -21.53 -1.71
CA GLY A 76 -12.08 -20.27 -2.40
C GLY A 76 -12.95 -19.13 -1.92
N GLY A 77 -14.25 -19.35 -1.78
CA GLY A 77 -15.20 -18.37 -1.26
C GLY A 77 -14.85 -17.91 0.16
N ILE A 78 -14.55 -18.85 1.06
CA ILE A 78 -14.14 -18.55 2.44
C ILE A 78 -12.83 -17.76 2.44
N THR A 79 -11.85 -18.17 1.62
CA THR A 79 -10.53 -17.50 1.54
C THR A 79 -10.68 -16.04 1.13
N ILE A 80 -11.35 -15.78 0.00
CA ILE A 80 -11.49 -14.42 -0.53
C ILE A 80 -12.31 -13.54 0.42
N THR A 81 -13.44 -14.07 0.93
CA THR A 81 -14.28 -13.32 1.87
C THR A 81 -13.50 -12.96 3.13
N THR A 82 -12.70 -13.90 3.66
CA THR A 82 -11.89 -13.64 4.86
C THR A 82 -10.81 -12.58 4.57
N TYR A 83 -10.11 -12.65 3.44
CA TYR A 83 -9.13 -11.63 3.05
C TYR A 83 -9.77 -10.25 2.89
N LEU A 84 -10.91 -10.14 2.20
CA LEU A 84 -11.61 -8.87 2.07
C LEU A 84 -12.03 -8.30 3.43
N MET A 85 -12.54 -9.14 4.33
CA MET A 85 -12.94 -8.73 5.68
C MET A 85 -11.73 -8.23 6.49
N THR A 86 -10.62 -8.97 6.48
CA THR A 86 -9.42 -8.56 7.22
C THR A 86 -8.84 -7.25 6.66
N THR A 87 -8.86 -7.06 5.34
CA THR A 87 -8.39 -5.83 4.72
C THR A 87 -9.28 -4.62 5.06
N VAL A 88 -10.60 -4.77 5.05
CA VAL A 88 -11.52 -3.71 5.49
C VAL A 88 -11.28 -3.36 6.97
N ILE A 89 -11.08 -4.37 7.83
CA ILE A 89 -10.73 -4.15 9.24
C ILE A 89 -9.40 -3.40 9.34
N ALA A 90 -8.39 -3.78 8.57
CA ALA A 90 -7.07 -3.16 8.57
C ALA A 90 -7.13 -1.68 8.21
N VAL A 91 -7.83 -1.33 7.11
CA VAL A 91 -8.03 0.08 6.71
C VAL A 91 -8.79 0.84 7.79
N SER A 92 -9.83 0.24 8.36
CA SER A 92 -10.65 0.86 9.42
C SER A 92 -9.84 1.12 10.69
N VAL A 93 -8.96 0.19 11.08
CA VAL A 93 -8.01 0.36 12.21
C VAL A 93 -7.06 1.53 11.93
N GLY A 94 -6.50 1.59 10.71
CA GLY A 94 -5.63 2.69 10.30
C GLY A 94 -6.33 4.06 10.39
N LEU A 95 -7.54 4.15 9.81
CA LEU A 95 -8.35 5.38 9.86
C LEU A 95 -8.73 5.76 11.29
N LEU A 96 -9.15 4.81 12.11
CA LEU A 96 -9.51 5.08 13.50
C LEU A 96 -8.32 5.70 14.26
N LEU A 97 -7.15 5.07 14.17
CA LEU A 97 -5.97 5.53 14.90
C LEU A 97 -5.48 6.88 14.42
N VAL A 98 -5.40 7.11 13.11
CA VAL A 98 -4.91 8.38 12.57
C VAL A 98 -5.85 9.55 12.86
N ASN A 99 -7.16 9.31 12.92
CA ASN A 99 -8.15 10.31 13.27
C ASN A 99 -8.17 10.62 14.80
N ILE A 100 -7.81 9.65 15.66
CA ILE A 100 -7.68 9.86 17.11
C ILE A 100 -6.38 10.57 17.43
N ILE A 101 -5.24 10.10 16.90
CA ILE A 101 -3.90 10.59 17.24
C ILE A 101 -3.58 11.91 16.53
N LYS A 102 -4.12 12.10 15.31
CA LYS A 102 -3.93 13.28 14.46
C LYS A 102 -2.46 13.71 14.32
N PRO A 103 -1.60 12.84 13.80
CA PRO A 103 -0.16 13.12 13.72
C PRO A 103 0.18 14.35 12.86
N GLY A 104 -0.63 14.65 11.82
CA GLY A 104 -0.44 15.78 10.93
C GLY A 104 -0.81 17.14 11.55
N ASP A 105 -1.66 17.16 12.58
CA ASP A 105 -2.05 18.42 13.26
C ASP A 105 -0.94 18.95 14.18
N SER A 106 0.13 18.20 14.41
CA SER A 106 1.28 18.66 15.21
C SER A 106 2.18 19.67 14.46
N ILE A 107 1.90 19.94 13.20
CA ILE A 107 2.62 20.92 12.36
C ILE A 107 2.09 22.32 12.65
N SER A 108 3.00 23.31 12.83
CA SER A 108 2.62 24.70 13.05
C SER A 108 1.91 25.30 11.82
N GLU A 109 0.98 26.25 12.04
CA GLU A 109 0.27 26.94 10.97
C GLU A 109 1.23 27.62 9.98
N LYS A 110 2.37 28.11 10.46
CA LYS A 110 3.41 28.70 9.61
C LYS A 110 3.98 27.67 8.65
N THR A 111 4.40 26.51 9.16
CA THR A 111 4.94 25.41 8.34
C THR A 111 3.91 24.87 7.37
N ARG A 112 2.63 24.77 7.81
CA ARG A 112 1.52 24.37 6.94
C ARG A 112 1.32 25.34 5.79
N THR A 113 1.36 26.66 6.06
CA THR A 113 1.23 27.69 5.02
C THR A 113 2.39 27.65 4.05
N GLU A 114 3.62 27.47 4.53
CA GLU A 114 4.80 27.31 3.70
C GLU A 114 4.70 26.08 2.78
N LEU A 115 4.23 24.93 3.32
CA LEU A 115 3.99 23.72 2.53
C LEU A 115 2.90 23.93 1.47
N ILE A 116 1.78 24.57 1.83
CA ILE A 116 0.71 24.86 0.88
C ILE A 116 1.21 25.79 -0.23
N GLN A 117 1.96 26.84 0.08
CA GLN A 117 2.51 27.77 -0.91
C GLN A 117 3.54 27.11 -1.82
N ALA A 118 4.38 26.23 -1.29
CA ALA A 118 5.36 25.49 -2.10
C ALA A 118 4.70 24.54 -3.13
N TYR A 119 3.46 24.14 -2.89
CA TYR A 119 2.69 23.18 -3.71
C TYR A 119 1.33 23.73 -4.20
N ASP A 120 1.15 25.07 -4.19
CA ASP A 120 -0.12 25.79 -4.34
C ASP A 120 -0.87 25.48 -5.66
N SER A 121 -0.16 25.28 -6.76
CA SER A 121 -0.79 24.99 -8.06
C SER A 121 -1.55 23.65 -8.11
N ASP A 122 -1.18 22.69 -7.26
CA ASP A 122 -1.82 21.37 -7.18
C ASP A 122 -2.83 21.29 -6.02
N ALA A 123 -2.61 22.00 -4.91
CA ALA A 123 -3.46 21.97 -3.72
C ALA A 123 -4.80 22.68 -3.96
N GLU A 124 -4.83 23.81 -4.67
CA GLU A 124 -6.06 24.59 -4.90
C GLU A 124 -7.00 23.91 -5.91
N LYS A 125 -6.46 23.29 -6.97
CA LYS A 125 -7.25 22.46 -7.90
C LYS A 125 -7.89 21.24 -7.24
N LYS A 126 -7.25 20.71 -6.19
CA LYS A 126 -7.76 19.54 -5.46
C LYS A 126 -8.72 19.91 -4.33
N ARG A 127 -8.61 21.12 -3.77
CA ARG A 127 -9.63 21.65 -2.83
C ARG A 127 -10.98 21.81 -3.50
N THR A 128 -11.02 22.39 -4.70
CA THR A 128 -12.25 22.50 -5.49
C THR A 128 -12.86 21.14 -5.84
N ALA A 129 -12.04 20.16 -6.23
CA ALA A 129 -12.53 18.80 -6.49
C ALA A 129 -13.03 18.07 -5.22
N ALA A 130 -12.44 18.32 -4.04
CA ALA A 130 -12.93 17.77 -2.77
C ALA A 130 -14.24 18.41 -2.31
N GLU A 131 -14.47 19.70 -2.62
CA GLU A 131 -15.73 20.40 -2.34
C GLU A 131 -16.86 19.95 -3.28
N GLU A 132 -16.57 19.66 -4.54
CA GLU A 132 -17.53 19.09 -5.49
C GLU A 132 -18.01 17.71 -5.05
N ASN A 133 -17.12 16.89 -4.49
CA ASN A 133 -17.47 15.56 -3.95
C ASN A 133 -18.35 15.62 -2.69
N LYS A 134 -18.40 16.72 -1.94
CA LYS A 134 -19.29 16.88 -0.79
C LYS A 134 -20.78 16.95 -1.16
N ASN A 135 -21.09 17.31 -2.40
CA ASN A 135 -22.47 17.50 -2.89
C ASN A 135 -22.99 16.29 -3.69
N SER A 136 -22.21 15.22 -3.81
CA SER A 136 -22.62 14.01 -4.53
C SER A 136 -23.57 13.13 -3.69
N GLY A 137 -24.52 12.50 -4.35
CA GLY A 137 -25.48 11.59 -3.70
C GLY A 137 -24.83 10.37 -3.06
N PRO A 138 -25.48 9.70 -2.09
CA PRO A 138 -24.86 8.61 -1.32
C PRO A 138 -24.46 7.38 -2.17
N LEU A 139 -25.04 7.20 -3.35
CA LEU A 139 -24.71 6.11 -4.28
C LEU A 139 -23.75 6.54 -5.40
N GLN A 140 -23.37 7.82 -5.47
CA GLN A 140 -22.48 8.33 -6.52
C GLN A 140 -21.15 7.57 -6.57
N PRO A 141 -20.48 7.20 -5.45
CA PRO A 141 -19.26 6.42 -5.50
C PRO A 141 -19.40 5.05 -6.18
N LEU A 142 -20.60 4.43 -6.11
CA LEU A 142 -20.87 3.17 -6.82
C LEU A 142 -21.10 3.39 -8.31
N VAL A 143 -21.70 4.50 -8.69
CA VAL A 143 -21.90 4.87 -10.11
C VAL A 143 -20.55 5.20 -10.74
N ASP A 144 -19.72 5.94 -10.03
CA ASP A 144 -18.39 6.36 -10.49
C ASP A 144 -17.39 5.19 -10.58
N LEU A 145 -17.69 4.05 -9.97
CA LEU A 145 -16.88 2.84 -10.06
C LEU A 145 -16.87 2.23 -11.46
N VAL A 146 -17.97 2.39 -12.22
CA VAL A 146 -18.14 1.75 -13.53
C VAL A 146 -17.76 2.74 -14.65
N PRO A 147 -16.65 2.52 -15.39
CA PRO A 147 -16.25 3.42 -16.45
C PRO A 147 -17.19 3.33 -17.66
N SER A 148 -17.56 4.47 -18.23
CA SER A 148 -18.22 4.51 -19.53
C SER A 148 -17.26 4.16 -20.68
N ASN A 149 -15.97 4.37 -20.50
CA ASN A 149 -14.92 4.04 -21.44
C ASN A 149 -13.62 3.69 -20.68
N PHE A 150 -13.15 2.45 -20.82
CA PHE A 150 -11.96 1.96 -20.17
C PHE A 150 -10.68 2.72 -20.57
N VAL A 151 -10.52 3.05 -21.86
CA VAL A 151 -9.32 3.75 -22.35
C VAL A 151 -9.26 5.17 -21.77
N ALA A 152 -10.40 5.85 -21.71
CA ALA A 152 -10.49 7.16 -21.08
C ALA A 152 -10.19 7.08 -19.57
N ALA A 153 -10.69 6.06 -18.87
CA ALA A 153 -10.36 5.82 -17.46
C ALA A 153 -8.86 5.57 -17.26
N ALA A 154 -8.23 4.78 -18.12
CA ALA A 154 -6.80 4.47 -18.06
C ALA A 154 -5.88 5.63 -18.49
N SER A 155 -6.41 6.71 -19.05
CA SER A 155 -5.62 7.91 -19.40
C SER A 155 -5.46 8.92 -18.27
N ASP A 156 -6.22 8.79 -17.19
CA ASP A 156 -6.16 9.70 -16.04
C ASP A 156 -6.05 8.93 -14.73
N ASN A 157 -4.98 9.18 -14.00
CA ASN A 157 -4.72 8.57 -12.70
C ASN A 157 -5.81 8.84 -11.64
N LYS A 158 -6.68 9.83 -11.85
CA LYS A 158 -7.84 10.07 -10.97
C LYS A 158 -8.91 8.99 -11.10
N ASN A 159 -8.95 8.28 -12.22
CA ASN A 159 -9.95 7.24 -12.52
C ASN A 159 -9.45 5.82 -12.21
N MET A 160 -8.43 5.67 -11.37
CA MET A 160 -7.82 4.37 -11.08
C MET A 160 -8.79 3.35 -10.52
N LEU A 161 -9.79 3.78 -9.74
CA LEU A 161 -10.82 2.90 -9.20
C LEU A 161 -11.63 2.22 -10.33
N GLN A 162 -11.87 2.93 -11.42
CA GLN A 162 -12.52 2.40 -12.62
C GLN A 162 -11.63 1.37 -13.35
N VAL A 163 -10.31 1.60 -13.37
CA VAL A 163 -9.33 0.65 -13.91
C VAL A 163 -9.27 -0.62 -13.07
N ILE A 164 -9.31 -0.49 -11.75
CA ILE A 164 -9.39 -1.61 -10.80
C ILE A 164 -10.66 -2.43 -11.06
N PHE A 165 -11.83 -1.78 -11.15
CA PHE A 165 -13.09 -2.45 -11.44
C PHE A 165 -13.04 -3.24 -12.75
N PHE A 166 -12.55 -2.61 -13.82
CA PHE A 166 -12.39 -3.29 -15.11
C PHE A 166 -11.43 -4.49 -15.01
N SER A 167 -10.30 -4.34 -14.31
CA SER A 167 -9.30 -5.41 -14.16
C SER A 167 -9.87 -6.62 -13.43
N ILE A 168 -10.66 -6.40 -12.37
CA ILE A 168 -11.34 -7.46 -11.63
C ILE A 168 -12.38 -8.14 -12.53
N LEU A 169 -13.21 -7.36 -13.22
CA LEU A 169 -14.23 -7.91 -14.15
C LEU A 169 -13.58 -8.72 -15.28
N PHE A 170 -12.46 -8.24 -15.83
CA PHE A 170 -11.69 -8.94 -16.85
C PHE A 170 -11.12 -10.27 -16.32
N GLY A 171 -10.51 -10.25 -15.13
CA GLY A 171 -9.99 -11.46 -14.47
C GLY A 171 -11.08 -12.49 -14.19
N ILE A 172 -12.24 -12.06 -13.68
CA ILE A 172 -13.42 -12.93 -13.48
C ILE A 172 -13.88 -13.51 -14.82
N SER A 173 -13.97 -12.71 -15.86
CA SER A 173 -14.38 -13.17 -17.19
C SER A 173 -13.41 -14.23 -17.77
N MET A 174 -12.11 -14.08 -17.48
CA MET A 174 -11.10 -15.09 -17.86
C MET A 174 -11.33 -16.46 -17.16
N ILE A 175 -11.81 -16.44 -15.91
CA ILE A 175 -12.14 -17.68 -15.19
C ILE A 175 -13.37 -18.36 -15.79
N LEU A 176 -14.33 -17.60 -16.30
CA LEU A 176 -15.62 -18.11 -16.85
C LEU A 176 -15.51 -18.71 -18.25
N ILE A 177 -14.48 -18.35 -19.03
CA ILE A 177 -14.28 -18.94 -20.37
C ILE A 177 -13.50 -20.26 -20.29
N PRO A 178 -13.64 -21.16 -21.33
CA PRO A 178 -12.89 -22.41 -21.39
C PRO A 178 -11.37 -22.21 -21.24
N SER A 179 -10.71 -23.04 -20.44
CA SER A 179 -9.29 -22.94 -20.10
C SER A 179 -8.35 -22.84 -21.30
N LYS A 180 -8.69 -23.55 -22.41
CA LYS A 180 -7.91 -23.52 -23.65
C LYS A 180 -7.89 -22.12 -24.29
N LYS A 181 -9.02 -21.37 -24.18
CA LYS A 181 -9.16 -20.02 -24.70
C LYS A 181 -8.57 -18.95 -23.73
N ALA A 182 -8.68 -19.20 -22.42
CA ALA A 182 -8.11 -18.30 -21.42
C ALA A 182 -6.58 -18.36 -21.37
N LYS A 183 -5.97 -19.52 -21.64
CA LYS A 183 -4.54 -19.77 -21.48
C LYS A 183 -3.62 -18.73 -22.16
N PRO A 184 -3.80 -18.37 -23.45
CA PRO A 184 -2.90 -17.39 -24.10
C PRO A 184 -2.97 -16.00 -23.44
N ILE A 185 -4.15 -15.59 -22.97
CA ILE A 185 -4.33 -14.31 -22.29
C ILE A 185 -3.69 -14.37 -20.90
N LYS A 186 -3.85 -15.49 -20.19
CA LYS A 186 -3.21 -15.70 -18.89
C LYS A 186 -1.68 -15.64 -19.01
N ASP A 187 -1.10 -16.40 -19.94
CA ASP A 187 0.34 -16.42 -20.20
C ASP A 187 0.87 -15.02 -20.56
N PHE A 188 0.07 -14.22 -21.29
CA PHE A 188 0.38 -12.82 -21.59
C PHE A 188 0.44 -11.98 -20.32
N PHE A 189 -0.59 -12.01 -19.46
CA PHE A 189 -0.62 -11.20 -18.25
C PHE A 189 0.39 -11.66 -17.21
N ASP A 190 0.72 -12.96 -17.14
CA ASP A 190 1.81 -13.47 -16.31
C ASP A 190 3.15 -12.85 -16.73
N SER A 191 3.48 -12.90 -18.03
CA SER A 191 4.71 -12.30 -18.57
C SER A 191 4.70 -10.77 -18.45
N PHE A 192 3.56 -10.13 -18.72
CA PHE A 192 3.39 -8.69 -18.60
C PHE A 192 3.63 -8.22 -17.17
N ASN A 193 3.09 -8.94 -16.18
CA ASN A 193 3.32 -8.63 -14.77
C ASN A 193 4.81 -8.71 -14.41
N GLU A 194 5.55 -9.70 -14.91
CA GLU A 194 7.00 -9.80 -14.67
C GLU A 194 7.77 -8.61 -15.27
N VAL A 195 7.38 -8.16 -16.47
CA VAL A 195 7.96 -6.95 -17.08
C VAL A 195 7.67 -5.71 -16.25
N ILE A 196 6.44 -5.55 -15.77
CA ILE A 196 6.05 -4.42 -14.91
C ILE A 196 6.84 -4.43 -13.60
N LEU A 197 6.97 -5.60 -12.94
CA LEU A 197 7.80 -5.73 -11.73
C LEU A 197 9.25 -5.34 -12.01
N LYS A 198 9.79 -5.69 -13.18
CA LYS A 198 11.14 -5.31 -13.56
C LYS A 198 11.31 -3.81 -13.81
N ILE A 199 10.29 -3.16 -14.37
CA ILE A 199 10.28 -1.68 -14.48
C ILE A 199 10.25 -1.04 -13.09
N ILE A 200 9.48 -1.60 -12.14
CA ILE A 200 9.47 -1.12 -10.75
C ILE A 200 10.87 -1.25 -10.13
N ASP A 201 11.56 -2.38 -10.31
CA ASP A 201 12.93 -2.54 -9.83
C ASP A 201 13.85 -1.44 -10.37
N LEU A 202 13.74 -1.10 -11.66
CA LEU A 202 14.54 -0.04 -12.29
C LEU A 202 14.22 1.34 -11.70
N ILE A 203 12.93 1.65 -11.49
CA ILE A 203 12.51 2.90 -10.83
C ILE A 203 13.05 2.95 -9.40
N MET A 204 12.98 1.84 -8.65
CA MET A 204 13.45 1.78 -7.27
C MET A 204 14.98 1.85 -7.14
N MET A 205 15.74 1.49 -8.17
CA MET A 205 17.18 1.77 -8.23
C MET A 205 17.47 3.28 -8.25
N PHE A 206 16.56 4.07 -8.82
CA PHE A 206 16.66 5.53 -8.85
C PHE A 206 16.09 6.20 -7.59
N ALA A 207 15.36 5.45 -6.75
CA ALA A 207 14.70 5.98 -5.55
C ALA A 207 15.63 6.76 -4.59
N PRO A 208 16.88 6.34 -4.30
CA PRO A 208 17.78 7.11 -3.43
C PRO A 208 17.97 8.56 -3.89
N TYR A 209 18.16 8.77 -5.18
CA TYR A 209 18.35 10.10 -5.77
C TYR A 209 17.04 10.90 -5.78
N GLY A 210 15.93 10.24 -6.09
CA GLY A 210 14.60 10.84 -6.07
C GLY A 210 14.18 11.27 -4.67
N VAL A 211 14.34 10.39 -3.68
CA VAL A 211 14.05 10.68 -2.26
C VAL A 211 14.93 11.78 -1.73
N PHE A 212 16.24 11.76 -2.06
CA PHE A 212 17.14 12.85 -1.72
C PHE A 212 16.65 14.18 -2.29
N GLY A 213 16.28 14.23 -3.57
CA GLY A 213 15.78 15.45 -4.21
C GLY A 213 14.49 15.98 -3.57
N LEU A 214 13.60 15.09 -3.13
CA LEU A 214 12.37 15.47 -2.43
C LEU A 214 12.64 16.00 -1.02
N LEU A 215 13.52 15.33 -0.25
CA LEU A 215 13.85 15.73 1.11
C LEU A 215 14.64 17.04 1.13
N ALA A 216 15.60 17.20 0.21
CA ALA A 216 16.37 18.42 0.09
C ALA A 216 15.47 19.62 -0.21
N ALA A 217 14.53 19.47 -1.15
CA ALA A 217 13.54 20.50 -1.45
C ALA A 217 12.66 20.81 -0.23
N LEU A 218 12.16 19.76 0.45
CA LEU A 218 11.30 19.91 1.63
C LEU A 218 12.00 20.67 2.76
N ILE A 219 13.27 20.36 3.06
CA ILE A 219 14.03 21.03 4.14
C ILE A 219 14.27 22.50 3.81
N VAL A 220 14.46 22.83 2.55
CA VAL A 220 14.65 24.24 2.12
C VAL A 220 13.33 25.00 2.10
N GLU A 221 12.26 24.37 1.66
CA GLU A 221 10.93 24.98 1.53
C GLU A 221 10.20 25.09 2.88
N ALA A 222 10.42 24.15 3.81
CA ALA A 222 9.77 24.13 5.13
C ALA A 222 10.72 23.64 6.24
N PRO A 223 11.68 24.45 6.68
CA PRO A 223 12.74 24.04 7.59
C PRO A 223 12.28 24.07 9.06
N ASN A 224 11.46 23.11 9.52
CA ASN A 224 10.97 23.13 10.90
C ASN A 224 11.12 21.77 11.59
N ALA A 225 11.54 21.80 12.86
CA ALA A 225 11.56 20.63 13.75
C ALA A 225 10.17 19.98 13.91
N ASP A 226 9.10 20.76 13.69
CA ASP A 226 7.71 20.28 13.74
C ASP A 226 7.44 19.16 12.71
N LEU A 227 8.07 19.22 11.54
CA LEU A 227 7.94 18.15 10.52
C LEU A 227 8.51 16.83 11.00
N LEU A 228 9.69 16.85 11.65
CA LEU A 228 10.30 15.64 12.22
C LEU A 228 9.44 15.05 13.34
N LYS A 229 8.86 15.91 14.19
CA LYS A 229 7.95 15.48 15.24
C LYS A 229 6.69 14.83 14.64
N SER A 230 6.10 15.47 13.63
CA SER A 230 4.93 14.96 12.94
C SER A 230 5.22 13.62 12.25
N LEU A 231 6.38 13.47 11.63
CA LEU A 231 6.82 12.23 10.99
C LEU A 231 7.07 11.10 12.00
N LEU A 232 7.62 11.43 13.18
CA LEU A 232 7.74 10.47 14.28
C LEU A 232 6.35 10.02 14.78
N MET A 233 5.43 10.96 14.99
CA MET A 233 4.05 10.66 15.40
C MET A 233 3.31 9.81 14.35
N TYR A 234 3.50 10.09 13.06
CA TYR A 234 3.02 9.27 11.95
C TYR A 234 3.56 7.85 12.05
N SER A 235 4.87 7.70 12.22
CA SER A 235 5.53 6.38 12.31
C SER A 235 5.01 5.58 13.51
N LEU A 236 4.87 6.22 14.67
CA LEU A 236 4.31 5.59 15.87
C LEU A 236 2.84 5.21 15.69
N THR A 237 2.03 6.06 15.04
CA THR A 237 0.62 5.77 14.72
C THR A 237 0.51 4.54 13.82
N LEU A 238 1.35 4.45 12.79
CA LEU A 238 1.37 3.30 11.89
C LEU A 238 1.83 2.03 12.63
N LEU A 239 2.92 2.08 13.39
CA LEU A 239 3.41 0.93 14.15
C LEU A 239 2.36 0.43 15.16
N LEU A 240 1.64 1.34 15.80
CA LEU A 240 0.52 1.00 16.69
C LEU A 240 -0.61 0.29 15.92
N GLY A 241 -0.96 0.77 14.72
CA GLY A 241 -1.94 0.13 13.84
C GLY A 241 -1.54 -1.27 13.43
N LEU A 242 -0.28 -1.45 13.04
CA LEU A 242 0.29 -2.75 12.67
C LEU A 242 0.31 -3.72 13.86
N ALA A 243 0.69 -3.24 15.04
CA ALA A 243 0.66 -4.04 16.29
C ALA A 243 -0.78 -4.45 16.66
N LEU A 244 -1.73 -3.53 16.54
CA LEU A 244 -3.15 -3.81 16.80
C LEU A 244 -3.70 -4.86 15.82
N MET A 245 -3.31 -4.82 14.54
CA MET A 245 -3.68 -5.86 13.58
C MET A 245 -3.16 -7.24 13.97
N ILE A 246 -1.92 -7.33 14.46
CA ILE A 246 -1.40 -8.61 14.99
C ILE A 246 -2.27 -9.10 16.15
N VAL A 247 -2.64 -8.22 17.09
CA VAL A 247 -3.52 -8.58 18.22
C VAL A 247 -4.90 -9.07 17.70
N ILE A 248 -5.47 -8.39 16.70
CA ILE A 248 -6.73 -8.79 16.08
C ILE A 248 -6.61 -10.18 15.46
N TYR A 249 -5.54 -10.49 14.72
CA TYR A 249 -5.32 -11.83 14.18
C TYR A 249 -5.22 -12.89 15.28
N LEU A 250 -4.52 -12.59 16.37
CA LEU A 250 -4.42 -13.53 17.51
C LEU A 250 -5.78 -13.79 18.16
N LEU A 251 -6.61 -12.76 18.28
CA LEU A 251 -7.98 -12.89 18.77
C LEU A 251 -8.83 -13.73 17.81
N ILE A 252 -8.77 -13.47 16.51
CA ILE A 252 -9.47 -14.24 15.48
C ILE A 252 -9.03 -15.70 15.51
N VAL A 253 -7.74 -15.99 15.56
CA VAL A 253 -7.21 -17.36 15.68
C VAL A 253 -7.75 -18.04 16.92
N LYS A 254 -7.73 -17.37 18.08
CA LYS A 254 -8.26 -17.93 19.33
C LYS A 254 -9.75 -18.19 19.26
N LEU A 255 -10.54 -17.23 18.79
CA LEU A 255 -12.01 -17.31 18.80
C LEU A 255 -12.53 -18.30 17.75
N ILE A 256 -11.98 -18.30 16.53
CA ILE A 256 -12.46 -19.13 15.44
C ILE A 256 -11.88 -20.55 15.52
N THR A 257 -10.57 -20.68 15.77
CA THR A 257 -9.89 -21.97 15.67
C THR A 257 -9.64 -22.63 17.02
N GLY A 258 -9.79 -21.89 18.13
CA GLY A 258 -9.49 -22.37 19.49
C GLY A 258 -8.00 -22.53 19.79
N ARG A 259 -7.10 -22.18 18.89
CA ARG A 259 -5.65 -22.30 19.05
C ARG A 259 -5.10 -21.28 20.05
N ASN A 260 -4.05 -21.66 20.76
CA ASN A 260 -3.35 -20.74 21.64
C ASN A 260 -2.59 -19.68 20.83
N PRO A 261 -2.87 -18.37 21.05
CA PRO A 261 -2.25 -17.28 20.31
C PRO A 261 -0.71 -17.24 20.39
N ILE A 262 -0.16 -17.56 21.57
CA ILE A 262 1.31 -17.56 21.76
C ILE A 262 1.95 -18.70 20.98
N SER A 263 1.32 -19.87 20.95
CA SER A 263 1.77 -21.01 20.16
C SER A 263 1.74 -20.69 18.66
N PHE A 264 0.67 -20.00 18.19
CA PHE A 264 0.57 -19.52 16.82
C PHE A 264 1.70 -18.57 16.47
N LEU A 265 1.96 -17.53 17.29
CA LEU A 265 3.07 -16.59 17.03
C LEU A 265 4.42 -17.31 16.99
N LYS A 266 4.71 -18.20 17.95
CA LYS A 266 5.97 -18.95 17.96
C LYS A 266 6.13 -19.80 16.71
N ALA A 267 5.05 -20.37 16.19
CA ALA A 267 5.08 -21.18 14.98
C ALA A 267 5.46 -20.35 13.74
N ILE A 268 4.94 -19.12 13.61
CA ILE A 268 5.19 -18.27 12.43
C ILE A 268 6.37 -17.30 12.57
N LEU A 269 6.97 -17.18 13.77
CA LEU A 269 8.07 -16.24 14.03
C LEU A 269 9.23 -16.32 13.01
N PRO A 270 9.72 -17.51 12.60
CA PRO A 270 10.76 -17.56 11.57
C PRO A 270 10.33 -16.94 10.23
N ALA A 271 9.07 -17.10 9.82
CA ALA A 271 8.55 -16.44 8.62
C ALA A 271 8.45 -14.92 8.83
N GLN A 272 8.03 -14.46 10.02
CA GLN A 272 7.99 -13.03 10.35
C GLN A 272 9.39 -12.38 10.28
N LEU A 273 10.43 -13.06 10.73
CA LEU A 273 11.82 -12.57 10.64
C LEU A 273 12.29 -12.46 9.19
N VAL A 274 11.95 -13.44 8.34
CA VAL A 274 12.26 -13.37 6.90
C VAL A 274 11.46 -12.25 6.23
N ALA A 275 10.18 -12.10 6.56
CA ALA A 275 9.34 -11.02 6.03
C ALA A 275 9.89 -9.64 6.41
N PHE A 276 10.30 -9.47 7.66
CA PHE A 276 10.92 -8.24 8.15
C PHE A 276 12.21 -7.91 7.39
N SER A 277 13.08 -8.90 7.15
CA SER A 277 14.36 -8.68 6.47
C SER A 277 14.21 -8.45 4.97
N THR A 278 13.24 -9.10 4.30
CA THR A 278 13.07 -9.03 2.85
C THR A 278 12.11 -7.94 2.39
N SER A 279 11.17 -7.53 3.25
CA SER A 279 10.02 -6.66 2.89
C SER A 279 9.23 -7.23 1.69
N SER A 280 9.16 -8.55 1.53
CA SER A 280 8.49 -9.20 0.40
C SER A 280 7.72 -10.45 0.87
N SER A 281 6.39 -10.42 0.75
CA SER A 281 5.54 -11.58 1.04
C SER A 281 5.85 -12.74 0.09
N ALA A 282 6.14 -12.43 -1.19
CA ALA A 282 6.48 -13.45 -2.18
C ALA A 282 7.81 -14.15 -1.87
N ALA A 283 8.85 -13.40 -1.49
CA ALA A 283 10.13 -13.98 -1.09
C ALA A 283 10.03 -14.79 0.21
N THR A 284 9.09 -14.45 1.08
CA THR A 284 8.85 -15.14 2.36
C THR A 284 7.97 -16.39 2.19
N LEU A 285 7.22 -16.50 1.08
CA LEU A 285 6.20 -17.53 0.86
C LEU A 285 6.67 -18.97 1.14
N PRO A 286 7.87 -19.42 0.69
CA PRO A 286 8.32 -20.78 0.98
C PRO A 286 8.44 -21.07 2.48
N VAL A 287 8.94 -20.09 3.26
CA VAL A 287 9.08 -20.23 4.71
C VAL A 287 7.69 -20.17 5.38
N THR A 288 6.80 -19.29 4.93
CA THR A 288 5.43 -19.22 5.43
C THR A 288 4.68 -20.54 5.20
N MET A 289 4.84 -21.13 4.01
CA MET A 289 4.26 -22.44 3.68
C MET A 289 4.77 -23.56 4.59
N ASP A 290 6.08 -23.60 4.83
CA ASP A 290 6.68 -24.59 5.74
C ASP A 290 6.12 -24.43 7.17
N ARG A 291 6.10 -23.20 7.68
CA ARG A 291 5.62 -22.91 9.06
C ARG A 291 4.15 -23.23 9.24
N VAL A 292 3.32 -22.85 8.27
CA VAL A 292 1.86 -23.09 8.31
C VAL A 292 1.56 -24.59 8.21
N LYS A 293 2.21 -25.30 7.29
CA LYS A 293 2.00 -26.74 7.11
C LYS A 293 2.54 -27.56 8.27
N ASN A 294 3.81 -27.40 8.63
CA ASN A 294 4.51 -28.31 9.53
C ASN A 294 4.41 -27.93 11.01
N HIS A 295 4.11 -26.66 11.35
CA HIS A 295 4.05 -26.18 12.73
C HIS A 295 2.65 -25.74 13.15
N LEU A 296 1.81 -25.30 12.21
CA LEU A 296 0.39 -25.04 12.47
C LEU A 296 -0.50 -26.21 12.05
N ASN A 297 0.04 -27.31 11.51
CA ASN A 297 -0.70 -28.50 11.08
C ASN A 297 -1.91 -28.16 10.19
N VAL A 298 -1.71 -27.25 9.25
CA VAL A 298 -2.69 -26.93 8.20
C VAL A 298 -2.47 -27.92 7.06
N GLU A 299 -3.57 -28.45 6.49
CA GLU A 299 -3.52 -29.42 5.40
C GLU A 299 -2.73 -28.84 4.20
N LYS A 300 -2.03 -29.75 3.48
CA LYS A 300 -1.21 -29.36 2.33
C LYS A 300 -2.05 -28.67 1.25
N GLU A 301 -3.24 -29.16 0.98
CA GLU A 301 -4.19 -28.60 0.00
C GLU A 301 -4.55 -27.16 0.37
N VAL A 302 -4.92 -26.90 1.63
CA VAL A 302 -5.26 -25.55 2.12
C VAL A 302 -4.05 -24.62 2.05
N SER A 303 -2.90 -25.04 2.58
CA SER A 303 -1.70 -24.18 2.61
C SER A 303 -1.19 -23.87 1.21
N SER A 304 -1.22 -24.85 0.28
CA SER A 304 -0.77 -24.64 -1.11
C SER A 304 -1.75 -23.81 -1.95
N PHE A 305 -3.00 -23.66 -1.51
CA PHE A 305 -3.99 -22.81 -2.16
C PHE A 305 -4.03 -21.41 -1.53
N VAL A 306 -4.19 -21.31 -0.22
CA VAL A 306 -4.45 -20.03 0.47
C VAL A 306 -3.22 -19.13 0.47
N LEU A 307 -2.02 -19.67 0.77
CA LEU A 307 -0.83 -18.82 0.97
C LEU A 307 -0.30 -18.14 -0.31
N PRO A 308 -0.25 -18.81 -1.49
CA PRO A 308 0.13 -18.11 -2.72
C PRO A 308 -0.85 -17.01 -3.11
N ILE A 309 -2.15 -17.23 -2.90
CA ILE A 309 -3.19 -16.21 -3.12
C ILE A 309 -3.01 -15.06 -2.13
N GLY A 310 -2.80 -15.38 -0.85
CA GLY A 310 -2.57 -14.38 0.19
C GLY A 310 -1.35 -13.50 -0.09
N ALA A 311 -0.25 -14.09 -0.48
CA ALA A 311 0.96 -13.33 -0.80
C ALA A 311 0.76 -12.24 -1.87
N THR A 312 -0.29 -12.33 -2.69
CA THR A 312 -0.62 -11.35 -3.74
C THR A 312 -1.88 -10.52 -3.46
N ILE A 313 -2.85 -11.07 -2.75
CA ILE A 313 -4.16 -10.41 -2.51
C ILE A 313 -4.25 -9.82 -1.11
N ASN A 314 -3.63 -10.46 -0.11
CA ASN A 314 -3.73 -10.05 1.28
C ASN A 314 -2.60 -9.12 1.69
N MET A 315 -2.83 -7.83 1.57
CA MET A 315 -1.86 -6.78 1.90
C MET A 315 -2.36 -5.90 3.08
N ASP A 316 -2.82 -6.52 4.17
CA ASP A 316 -3.45 -5.84 5.30
C ASP A 316 -2.52 -4.82 5.98
N GLY A 317 -1.23 -5.13 6.14
CA GLY A 317 -0.25 -4.16 6.64
C GLY A 317 -0.07 -2.97 5.71
N THR A 318 -0.12 -3.21 4.40
CA THR A 318 -0.10 -2.15 3.39
C THR A 318 -1.41 -1.33 3.42
N ALA A 319 -2.55 -1.98 3.67
CA ALA A 319 -3.85 -1.32 3.78
C ALA A 319 -3.92 -0.37 5.01
N VAL A 320 -3.40 -0.79 6.18
CA VAL A 320 -3.22 0.10 7.34
C VAL A 320 -2.36 1.30 6.98
N TYR A 321 -1.22 1.05 6.32
CA TYR A 321 -0.32 2.11 5.90
C TYR A 321 -1.00 3.12 4.97
N GLN A 322 -1.73 2.67 3.97
CA GLN A 322 -2.43 3.55 3.03
C GLN A 322 -3.42 4.46 3.74
N ALA A 323 -4.19 3.91 4.68
CA ALA A 323 -5.14 4.67 5.48
C ALA A 323 -4.45 5.74 6.34
N VAL A 324 -3.43 5.33 7.09
CA VAL A 324 -2.68 6.24 7.98
C VAL A 324 -1.93 7.30 7.19
N ALA A 325 -1.25 6.92 6.10
CA ALA A 325 -0.48 7.85 5.27
C ALA A 325 -1.37 8.87 4.55
N ALA A 326 -2.48 8.44 3.96
CA ALA A 326 -3.39 9.34 3.25
C ALA A 326 -3.97 10.40 4.19
N VAL A 327 -4.48 10.00 5.36
CA VAL A 327 -5.04 10.95 6.32
C VAL A 327 -3.96 11.82 6.94
N PHE A 328 -2.77 11.28 7.25
CA PHE A 328 -1.64 12.05 7.73
C PHE A 328 -1.26 13.17 6.75
N ILE A 329 -1.13 12.84 5.47
CA ILE A 329 -0.82 13.84 4.43
C ILE A 329 -1.95 14.87 4.35
N ALA A 330 -3.22 14.45 4.36
CA ALA A 330 -4.35 15.38 4.36
C ALA A 330 -4.30 16.36 5.55
N GLN A 331 -4.09 15.86 6.77
CA GLN A 331 -3.93 16.68 7.99
C GLN A 331 -2.77 17.67 7.85
N THR A 332 -1.62 17.23 7.31
CA THR A 332 -0.43 18.07 7.10
C THR A 332 -0.72 19.26 6.18
N PHE A 333 -1.53 19.04 5.14
CA PHE A 333 -1.97 20.09 4.21
C PHE A 333 -3.25 20.82 4.67
N GLY A 334 -3.75 20.56 5.88
CA GLY A 334 -4.95 21.20 6.41
C GLY A 334 -6.22 20.84 5.64
N LEU A 335 -6.28 19.64 5.05
CA LEU A 335 -7.45 19.12 4.35
C LEU A 335 -8.33 18.34 5.32
N ASP A 336 -9.55 18.80 5.53
CA ASP A 336 -10.55 18.06 6.30
C ASP A 336 -11.25 17.03 5.44
N LEU A 337 -10.93 15.76 5.68
CA LEU A 337 -11.56 14.66 4.98
C LEU A 337 -12.95 14.38 5.52
N SER A 338 -13.96 14.58 4.68
CA SER A 338 -15.34 14.22 5.02
C SER A 338 -15.47 12.71 5.28
N PHE A 339 -16.52 12.30 5.98
CA PHE A 339 -16.81 10.88 6.20
C PHE A 339 -16.90 10.10 4.87
N THR A 340 -17.50 10.70 3.83
CA THR A 340 -17.58 10.11 2.48
C THR A 340 -16.21 9.94 1.86
N ALA A 341 -15.30 10.91 2.01
CA ALA A 341 -13.91 10.78 1.53
C ALA A 341 -13.17 9.63 2.25
N GLN A 342 -13.39 9.47 3.56
CA GLN A 342 -12.80 8.37 4.33
C GLN A 342 -13.38 7.00 3.91
N LEU A 343 -14.67 6.90 3.60
CA LEU A 343 -15.26 5.70 2.98
C LEU A 343 -14.67 5.42 1.61
N GLY A 344 -14.38 6.47 0.84
CA GLY A 344 -13.65 6.37 -0.43
C GLY A 344 -12.24 5.78 -0.22
N ILE A 345 -11.52 6.21 0.82
CA ILE A 345 -10.22 5.65 1.18
C ILE A 345 -10.35 4.17 1.54
N ILE A 346 -11.38 3.77 2.32
CA ILE A 346 -11.61 2.35 2.65
C ILE A 346 -11.77 1.53 1.37
N SER A 347 -12.64 1.95 0.47
CA SER A 347 -12.92 1.24 -0.78
C SER A 347 -11.67 1.16 -1.66
N THR A 348 -10.99 2.29 -1.87
CA THR A 348 -9.82 2.36 -2.73
C THR A 348 -8.64 1.60 -2.16
N ALA A 349 -8.32 1.77 -0.88
CA ALA A 349 -7.23 1.06 -0.23
C ALA A 349 -7.48 -0.46 -0.20
N THR A 350 -8.71 -0.90 0.05
CA THR A 350 -9.08 -2.33 0.02
C THR A 350 -8.89 -2.91 -1.38
N LEU A 351 -9.40 -2.26 -2.42
CA LEU A 351 -9.28 -2.74 -3.80
C LEU A 351 -7.85 -2.64 -4.31
N ALA A 352 -7.16 -1.56 -3.99
CA ALA A 352 -5.80 -1.31 -4.40
C ALA A 352 -4.79 -2.24 -3.70
N SER A 353 -5.05 -2.64 -2.46
CA SER A 353 -4.22 -3.62 -1.74
C SER A 353 -4.26 -5.00 -2.38
N ILE A 354 -5.39 -5.39 -3.00
CA ILE A 354 -5.52 -6.64 -3.76
C ILE A 354 -4.58 -6.64 -4.99
N GLY A 355 -4.31 -5.47 -5.57
CA GLY A 355 -3.43 -5.32 -6.74
C GLY A 355 -2.00 -4.93 -6.41
N ALA A 356 -1.66 -4.82 -5.13
CA ALA A 356 -0.31 -4.47 -4.73
C ALA A 356 0.66 -5.62 -5.03
N ALA A 357 1.79 -5.32 -5.67
CA ALA A 357 2.82 -6.32 -5.89
C ALA A 357 3.47 -6.73 -4.55
N ALA A 358 3.76 -8.02 -4.39
CA ALA A 358 4.39 -8.57 -3.18
C ALA A 358 5.90 -8.30 -3.09
N VAL A 359 6.33 -7.11 -3.51
CA VAL A 359 7.73 -6.66 -3.59
C VAL A 359 7.95 -5.42 -2.71
N PRO A 360 9.21 -5.15 -2.31
CA PRO A 360 9.53 -4.01 -1.46
C PRO A 360 9.05 -2.67 -2.06
N SER A 361 8.56 -1.80 -1.19
CA SER A 361 8.09 -0.43 -1.53
C SER A 361 6.89 -0.34 -2.49
N ALA A 362 6.27 -1.46 -2.88
CA ALA A 362 5.06 -1.44 -3.72
C ALA A 362 3.90 -0.66 -3.07
N GLY A 363 3.86 -0.62 -1.74
CA GLY A 363 2.85 0.14 -0.99
C GLY A 363 2.81 1.63 -1.34
N ILE A 364 3.96 2.23 -1.66
CA ILE A 364 4.03 3.66 -2.05
C ILE A 364 3.35 3.88 -3.41
N ILE A 365 3.57 2.98 -4.36
CA ILE A 365 2.97 3.07 -5.71
C ILE A 365 1.45 3.03 -5.58
N VAL A 366 0.95 2.11 -4.76
CA VAL A 366 -0.49 1.96 -4.52
C VAL A 366 -1.04 3.13 -3.69
N LEU A 367 -0.25 3.72 -2.80
CA LEU A 367 -0.65 4.92 -2.05
C LEU A 367 -0.92 6.11 -2.99
N VAL A 368 -0.17 6.28 -4.09
CA VAL A 368 -0.45 7.31 -5.10
C VAL A 368 -1.91 7.23 -5.58
N ILE A 369 -2.41 6.00 -5.75
CA ILE A 369 -3.80 5.75 -6.17
C ILE A 369 -4.79 6.27 -5.13
N VAL A 370 -4.54 5.94 -3.85
CA VAL A 370 -5.41 6.35 -2.74
C VAL A 370 -5.42 7.87 -2.59
N LEU A 371 -4.25 8.52 -2.71
CA LEU A 371 -4.13 9.98 -2.64
C LEU A 371 -4.88 10.66 -3.80
N ALA A 372 -4.67 10.18 -5.03
CA ALA A 372 -5.32 10.73 -6.21
C ALA A 372 -6.85 10.64 -6.12
N GLN A 373 -7.37 9.49 -5.68
CA GLN A 373 -8.81 9.26 -5.51
C GLN A 373 -9.41 10.12 -4.40
N ALA A 374 -8.68 10.33 -3.30
CA ALA A 374 -9.12 11.15 -2.18
C ALA A 374 -8.92 12.65 -2.40
N GLY A 375 -8.34 13.08 -3.54
CA GLY A 375 -8.03 14.48 -3.81
C GLY A 375 -6.90 15.04 -2.93
N ILE A 376 -6.02 14.18 -2.39
CA ILE A 376 -4.92 14.57 -1.52
C ILE A 376 -3.67 14.84 -2.36
N PRO A 377 -2.89 15.91 -2.07
CA PRO A 377 -1.66 16.23 -2.81
C PRO A 377 -0.61 15.12 -2.72
N GLU A 378 -0.19 14.58 -3.85
CA GLU A 378 0.83 13.53 -3.93
C GLU A 378 2.22 14.03 -3.53
N ALA A 379 2.44 15.35 -3.57
CA ALA A 379 3.65 15.99 -3.05
C ALA A 379 3.94 15.61 -1.58
N GLY A 380 2.89 15.34 -0.80
CA GLY A 380 3.01 14.83 0.58
C GLY A 380 3.71 13.47 0.71
N LEU A 381 3.89 12.71 -0.39
CA LEU A 381 4.71 11.49 -0.39
C LEU A 381 6.15 11.78 0.04
N ALA A 382 6.68 12.98 -0.28
CA ALA A 382 8.01 13.38 0.12
C ALA A 382 8.22 13.26 1.64
N LEU A 383 7.18 13.58 2.43
CA LEU A 383 7.24 13.53 3.89
C LEU A 383 7.49 12.12 4.41
N ILE A 384 6.82 11.11 3.83
CA ILE A 384 6.82 9.75 4.37
C ILE A 384 7.94 8.87 3.82
N PHE A 385 8.56 9.26 2.68
CA PHE A 385 9.65 8.47 2.08
C PHE A 385 10.83 8.22 3.02
N ALA A 386 11.15 9.19 3.88
CA ALA A 386 12.27 9.10 4.81
C ALA A 386 12.15 7.90 5.78
N VAL A 387 10.93 7.54 6.15
CA VAL A 387 10.63 6.49 7.13
C VAL A 387 9.99 5.26 6.51
N ASP A 388 9.74 5.26 5.18
CA ASP A 388 8.98 4.19 4.54
C ASP A 388 9.67 2.83 4.65
N ARG A 389 10.98 2.76 4.46
CA ARG A 389 11.69 1.48 4.41
C ARG A 389 11.56 0.64 5.69
N PRO A 390 11.85 1.15 6.91
CA PRO A 390 11.65 0.39 8.14
C PRO A 390 10.18 0.06 8.39
N LEU A 391 9.27 0.95 7.98
CA LEU A 391 7.83 0.70 8.11
C LEU A 391 7.35 -0.38 7.13
N ASP A 392 7.93 -0.48 5.93
CA ASP A 392 7.64 -1.54 4.96
C ASP A 392 8.03 -2.93 5.47
N MET A 393 9.16 -3.03 6.19
CA MET A 393 9.57 -4.25 6.88
C MET A 393 8.49 -4.70 7.88
N CYS A 394 7.97 -3.78 8.69
CA CYS A 394 6.90 -4.07 9.65
C CYS A 394 5.56 -4.41 8.98
N ARG A 395 5.20 -3.73 7.89
CA ARG A 395 3.98 -4.02 7.10
C ARG A 395 3.98 -5.45 6.56
N THR A 396 5.11 -5.89 6.04
CA THR A 396 5.26 -7.25 5.49
C THR A 396 5.07 -8.33 6.55
N VAL A 397 5.52 -8.08 7.79
CA VAL A 397 5.25 -8.98 8.93
C VAL A 397 3.75 -9.16 9.15
N VAL A 398 2.96 -8.07 9.08
CA VAL A 398 1.51 -8.13 9.24
C VAL A 398 0.86 -8.87 8.08
N ASN A 399 1.28 -8.64 6.83
CA ASN A 399 0.76 -9.31 5.66
C ASN A 399 0.86 -10.85 5.79
N ILE A 400 2.07 -11.37 6.05
CA ILE A 400 2.28 -12.82 6.17
C ILE A 400 1.62 -13.43 7.41
N THR A 401 1.43 -12.63 8.46
CA THR A 401 0.69 -13.06 9.66
C THR A 401 -0.79 -13.22 9.34
N GLY A 402 -1.35 -12.32 8.54
CA GLY A 402 -2.70 -12.42 7.98
C GLY A 402 -2.86 -13.68 7.12
N ASP A 403 -1.91 -13.96 6.22
CA ASP A 403 -1.91 -15.17 5.38
C ASP A 403 -1.97 -16.46 6.21
N ALA A 404 -1.13 -16.55 7.25
CA ALA A 404 -1.11 -17.69 8.17
C ALA A 404 -2.42 -17.80 8.96
N THR A 405 -3.01 -16.66 9.37
CA THR A 405 -4.30 -16.59 10.07
C THR A 405 -5.41 -17.12 9.18
N VAL A 406 -5.55 -16.62 7.96
CA VAL A 406 -6.60 -17.05 7.02
C VAL A 406 -6.43 -18.52 6.65
N SER A 407 -5.21 -19.01 6.42
CA SER A 407 -4.94 -20.43 6.19
C SER A 407 -5.44 -21.32 7.34
N THR A 408 -5.24 -20.86 8.58
CA THR A 408 -5.67 -21.59 9.78
C THR A 408 -7.19 -21.59 9.91
N ILE A 409 -7.86 -20.48 9.54
CA ILE A 409 -9.32 -20.37 9.52
C ILE A 409 -9.91 -21.31 8.47
N VAL A 410 -9.42 -21.23 7.24
CA VAL A 410 -9.89 -22.05 6.12
C VAL A 410 -9.75 -23.54 6.44
N SER A 411 -8.61 -23.97 7.00
CA SER A 411 -8.39 -25.35 7.46
C SER A 411 -9.45 -25.81 8.49
N LYS A 412 -9.82 -24.91 9.43
CA LYS A 412 -10.86 -25.23 10.42
C LYS A 412 -12.23 -25.45 9.77
N PHE A 413 -12.60 -24.59 8.83
CA PHE A 413 -13.89 -24.71 8.13
C PHE A 413 -13.95 -25.97 7.24
N GLN A 414 -12.84 -26.31 6.57
CA GLN A 414 -12.78 -27.55 5.76
C GLN A 414 -12.93 -28.80 6.61
N LYS A 415 -12.31 -28.88 7.80
CA LYS A 415 -12.47 -29.99 8.74
C LYS A 415 -13.89 -30.17 9.25
N ASN A 416 -14.67 -29.12 9.32
CA ASN A 416 -16.05 -29.18 9.77
C ASN A 416 -17.03 -29.58 8.65
N GLN A 417 -16.58 -29.58 7.39
CA GLN A 417 -17.39 -30.00 6.21
C GLN A 417 -17.19 -31.48 5.82
N ASN A 418 -16.06 -32.08 6.25
CA ASN A 418 -15.76 -33.51 6.13
C ASN A 418 -16.12 -34.24 7.41
#